data_6baaaacdb9e119b52a10ab13d8409ab0
#
_entry.id   6baaaacdb9e119b52a10ab13d8409ab0
#
_cell.length_a   1.000
_cell.length_b   1.000
_cell.length_c   1.000
_cell.angle_alpha   90.00
_cell.angle_beta   90.00
_cell.angle_gamma   90.00
#
_symmetry.space_group_name_H-M   'P 1'
#
loop_
_entity.id
_entity.type
_entity.pdbx_description
1 polymer ?
#
loop_
_entity_poly.entity_id
_entity_poly.type
_entity_poly.pdbx_seq_one_letter_code
_entity_poly.pdbx_strand_id
1 'polypeptide(L)'
;KNSQKSNFIDISSNKQVKKLYNKKGRLKRVLCLVFSIIFLLGGGGMLYYYSFLDTLNFKELDDTNNNTAATNSSVAPLEGDATNLSLSEGELLQNSKELNVMLFGEDNSNGDKHGRSDTMIMMTIDNNHKKLKLTSFQRDTYVYIPGYGYDKLNASYNYGGAKLSIQTIEANFGIKVDRYAVVDFDSFKKIIDTLGGVDIEVTQDEIDYINYQMYKNNQADTRTTITDAPGTVHLNGQEALWYARNRGLKKGEDGNEIGLDGDDWDRTSRQRKLLETL
;
A
#
# COMPACT_ATOMS: atom_id res chain seq x y z
N LYS A 1 91.94 12.88 -9.64
CA LYS A 1 90.58 13.31 -9.16
C LYS A 1 89.65 13.29 -10.33
N ASN A 2 88.91 12.19 -10.54
CA ASN A 2 87.87 12.08 -11.57
C ASN A 2 86.55 12.51 -10.92
N SER A 3 86.01 13.65 -11.38
CA SER A 3 84.69 14.12 -11.07
C SER A 3 83.72 13.44 -12.02
N GLN A 4 82.89 12.47 -11.51
CA GLN A 4 81.75 11.97 -12.25
C GLN A 4 80.64 13.02 -12.19
N LYS A 5 80.38 13.66 -13.33
CA LYS A 5 79.18 14.49 -13.53
C LYS A 5 77.99 13.53 -13.68
N SER A 6 77.13 13.50 -12.70
CA SER A 6 75.83 12.82 -12.80
C SER A 6 74.94 13.58 -13.84
N ASN A 7 74.70 12.94 -14.97
CA ASN A 7 73.78 13.44 -15.98
C ASN A 7 72.35 13.26 -15.46
N PHE A 8 71.80 14.27 -14.78
CA PHE A 8 70.36 14.35 -14.51
C PHE A 8 69.67 14.70 -15.82
N ILE A 9 68.93 13.72 -16.38
CA ILE A 9 68.07 13.97 -17.53
C ILE A 9 66.77 14.66 -17.01
N ASP A 10 66.61 15.93 -17.34
CA ASP A 10 65.38 16.67 -17.04
C ASP A 10 64.24 16.15 -17.95
N ILE A 11 63.39 15.32 -17.39
CA ILE A 11 62.24 14.69 -18.08
C ILE A 11 61.06 15.68 -18.17
N SER A 12 61.11 16.85 -17.50
CA SER A 12 60.00 17.77 -17.42
C SER A 12 59.67 18.47 -18.76
N SER A 13 60.65 18.53 -19.68
CA SER A 13 60.50 19.16 -21.00
C SER A 13 59.98 18.20 -22.09
N ASN A 14 59.90 16.87 -21.82
CA ASN A 14 59.53 15.91 -22.83
C ASN A 14 58.00 15.99 -23.13
N LYS A 15 57.67 16.39 -24.36
CA LYS A 15 56.26 16.54 -24.84
C LYS A 15 55.43 15.28 -24.66
N GLN A 16 56.06 14.06 -24.73
CA GLN A 16 55.35 12.80 -24.55
C GLN A 16 54.97 12.58 -23.06
N VAL A 17 55.86 12.91 -22.11
CA VAL A 17 55.60 12.81 -20.67
C VAL A 17 54.50 13.77 -20.23
N LYS A 18 54.51 15.03 -20.74
CA LYS A 18 53.44 15.97 -20.52
C LYS A 18 52.07 15.52 -21.07
N LYS A 19 52.07 14.84 -22.22
CA LYS A 19 50.88 14.28 -22.85
C LYS A 19 50.27 13.15 -22.04
N LEU A 20 51.12 12.27 -21.46
CA LEU A 20 50.72 11.15 -20.57
C LEU A 20 50.19 11.66 -19.23
N TYR A 21 50.82 12.69 -18.63
CA TYR A 21 50.40 13.28 -17.38
C TYR A 21 49.01 13.99 -17.52
N ASN A 22 48.82 14.72 -18.62
CA ASN A 22 47.52 15.33 -18.95
C ASN A 22 46.41 14.28 -19.22
N LYS A 23 46.77 13.14 -19.82
CA LYS A 23 45.83 12.04 -20.06
C LYS A 23 45.38 11.38 -18.76
N LYS A 24 46.31 11.17 -17.80
CA LYS A 24 45.99 10.67 -16.44
C LYS A 24 45.12 11.65 -15.64
N GLY A 25 45.37 12.96 -15.75
CA GLY A 25 44.58 14.01 -15.11
C GLY A 25 43.14 14.12 -15.67
N ARG A 26 43.00 13.95 -17.01
CA ARG A 26 41.68 13.88 -17.65
C ARG A 26 40.90 12.64 -17.22
N LEU A 27 41.54 11.47 -17.16
CA LEU A 27 40.93 10.22 -16.74
C LEU A 27 40.41 10.31 -15.28
N LYS A 28 41.20 10.89 -14.36
CA LYS A 28 40.79 11.12 -12.98
C LYS A 28 39.54 12.03 -12.88
N ARG A 29 39.50 13.12 -13.67
CA ARG A 29 38.35 14.04 -13.70
C ARG A 29 37.10 13.34 -14.24
N VAL A 30 37.22 12.54 -15.30
CA VAL A 30 36.12 11.75 -15.86
C VAL A 30 35.62 10.72 -14.85
N LEU A 31 36.52 10.01 -14.17
CA LEU A 31 36.18 9.07 -13.11
C LEU A 31 35.43 9.75 -11.95
N CYS A 32 35.90 10.92 -11.48
CA CYS A 32 35.21 11.70 -10.45
C CYS A 32 33.80 12.14 -10.88
N LEU A 33 33.62 12.56 -12.14
CA LEU A 33 32.31 12.93 -12.67
C LEU A 33 31.37 11.73 -12.73
N VAL A 34 31.86 10.56 -13.19
CA VAL A 34 31.06 9.33 -13.23
C VAL A 34 30.65 8.90 -11.82
N PHE A 35 31.56 8.92 -10.84
CA PHE A 35 31.24 8.64 -9.44
C PHE A 35 30.25 9.64 -8.85
N SER A 36 30.36 10.93 -9.17
CA SER A 36 29.40 11.95 -8.73
C SER A 36 28.00 11.72 -9.30
N ILE A 37 27.90 11.30 -10.57
CA ILE A 37 26.61 10.97 -11.21
C ILE A 37 25.99 9.71 -10.57
N ILE A 38 26.80 8.67 -10.34
CA ILE A 38 26.34 7.45 -9.67
C ILE A 38 25.85 7.77 -8.25
N PHE A 39 26.58 8.62 -7.51
CA PHE A 39 26.19 9.02 -6.16
C PHE A 39 24.92 9.88 -6.13
N LEU A 40 24.75 10.78 -7.11
CA LEU A 40 23.53 11.58 -7.28
C LEU A 40 22.30 10.69 -7.63
N LEU A 41 22.48 9.74 -8.54
CA LEU A 41 21.42 8.80 -8.92
C LEU A 41 21.08 7.85 -7.77
N GLY A 42 22.08 7.32 -7.06
CA GLY A 42 21.88 6.47 -5.89
C GLY A 42 21.25 7.21 -4.71
N GLY A 43 21.72 8.44 -4.43
CA GLY A 43 21.16 9.28 -3.37
C GLY A 43 19.73 9.74 -3.69
N GLY A 44 19.46 10.14 -4.93
CA GLY A 44 18.10 10.46 -5.39
C GLY A 44 17.15 9.27 -5.32
N GLY A 45 17.60 8.09 -5.73
CA GLY A 45 16.82 6.86 -5.61
C GLY A 45 16.51 6.47 -4.16
N MET A 46 17.46 6.69 -3.24
CA MET A 46 17.25 6.42 -1.82
C MET A 46 16.28 7.40 -1.16
N LEU A 47 16.35 8.69 -1.50
CA LEU A 47 15.39 9.70 -1.04
C LEU A 47 13.99 9.42 -1.56
N TYR A 48 13.87 9.02 -2.83
CA TYR A 48 12.61 8.61 -3.44
C TYR A 48 12.03 7.38 -2.74
N TYR A 49 12.86 6.36 -2.44
CA TYR A 49 12.45 5.17 -1.71
C TYR A 49 11.95 5.49 -0.30
N TYR A 50 12.65 6.35 0.46
CA TYR A 50 12.17 6.79 1.78
C TYR A 50 10.88 7.58 1.71
N SER A 51 10.73 8.49 0.73
CA SER A 51 9.47 9.21 0.51
C SER A 51 8.30 8.28 0.17
N PHE A 52 8.58 7.21 -0.56
CA PHE A 52 7.58 6.17 -0.86
C PHE A 52 7.19 5.39 0.40
N LEU A 53 8.15 4.98 1.24
CA LEU A 53 7.87 4.30 2.50
C LEU A 53 7.04 5.16 3.46
N ASP A 54 7.31 6.46 3.55
CA ASP A 54 6.50 7.39 4.36
C ASP A 54 5.04 7.46 3.88
N THR A 55 4.80 7.28 2.60
CA THR A 55 3.45 7.25 2.01
C THR A 55 2.66 6.00 2.44
N LEU A 56 3.35 4.88 2.69
CA LEU A 56 2.73 3.62 3.09
C LEU A 56 2.32 3.58 4.58
N ASN A 57 2.76 4.54 5.39
CA ASN A 57 2.52 4.56 6.84
C ASN A 57 2.66 3.16 7.50
N PHE A 58 3.76 2.47 7.12
CA PHE A 58 4.03 1.11 7.58
C PHE A 58 4.46 1.11 9.05
N LYS A 59 3.75 0.36 9.90
CA LYS A 59 4.03 0.24 11.33
C LYS A 59 4.25 -1.21 11.73
N GLU A 60 5.28 -1.44 12.53
CA GLU A 60 5.50 -2.72 13.20
C GLU A 60 4.61 -2.79 14.46
N LEU A 61 4.03 -3.95 14.73
CA LEU A 61 3.26 -4.16 15.96
C LEU A 61 4.24 -4.26 17.15
N ASP A 62 4.12 -3.33 18.09
CA ASP A 62 4.93 -3.33 19.29
C ASP A 62 4.27 -4.27 20.33
N ASP A 63 4.92 -5.41 20.61
CA ASP A 63 4.41 -6.43 21.54
C ASP A 63 4.37 -5.96 23.02
N THR A 64 4.87 -4.75 23.33
CA THR A 64 5.11 -4.32 24.71
C THR A 64 3.95 -3.63 25.40
N ASN A 65 2.79 -3.40 24.77
CA ASN A 65 1.66 -2.71 25.39
C ASN A 65 0.37 -3.55 25.46
N ASN A 66 0.39 -4.58 26.29
CA ASN A 66 -0.78 -5.41 26.57
C ASN A 66 -1.71 -4.87 27.67
N ASN A 67 -1.62 -3.62 28.10
CA ASN A 67 -2.57 -3.09 29.09
C ASN A 67 -2.75 -1.60 29.00
N THR A 68 -3.66 -1.15 28.14
CA THR A 68 -4.46 0.04 28.45
C THR A 68 -5.80 -0.09 27.73
N ALA A 69 -6.79 -0.60 28.47
CA ALA A 69 -8.19 -0.49 28.10
C ALA A 69 -8.51 0.99 27.85
N ALA A 70 -8.96 1.31 26.64
CA ALA A 70 -9.47 2.62 26.34
C ALA A 70 -10.80 2.81 27.11
N THR A 71 -10.71 3.44 28.26
CA THR A 71 -11.84 4.03 28.94
C THR A 71 -12.18 5.35 28.24
N ASN A 72 -13.40 5.46 27.79
CA ASN A 72 -14.14 6.60 27.25
C ASN A 72 -14.36 6.58 25.74
N SER A 73 -15.26 5.70 25.32
CA SER A 73 -16.10 5.94 24.15
C SER A 73 -17.53 5.60 24.55
N SER A 74 -18.42 6.60 24.54
CA SER A 74 -19.83 6.48 24.93
C SER A 74 -20.69 5.86 23.82
N VAL A 75 -20.32 4.69 23.34
CA VAL A 75 -21.15 3.86 22.50
C VAL A 75 -21.59 2.67 23.36
N ALA A 76 -22.87 2.62 23.70
CA ALA A 76 -23.44 1.52 24.45
C ALA A 76 -23.21 0.20 23.67
N PRO A 77 -22.72 -0.86 24.32
CA PRO A 77 -22.64 -2.18 23.70
C PRO A 77 -24.05 -2.64 23.33
N LEU A 78 -24.21 -3.24 22.16
CA LEU A 78 -25.43 -3.98 21.85
C LEU A 78 -25.52 -5.15 22.84
N GLU A 79 -26.55 -5.17 23.70
CA GLU A 79 -26.84 -6.27 24.59
C GLU A 79 -27.22 -7.52 23.76
N GLY A 80 -26.22 -8.36 23.49
CA GLY A 80 -26.38 -9.70 22.99
C GLY A 80 -25.89 -10.67 24.07
N ASP A 81 -26.66 -11.73 24.31
CA ASP A 81 -26.37 -12.73 25.32
C ASP A 81 -25.03 -13.43 25.08
N ALA A 82 -23.95 -12.88 25.67
CA ALA A 82 -22.57 -13.25 25.46
C ALA A 82 -22.11 -14.40 26.38
N THR A 83 -23.05 -15.24 26.86
CA THR A 83 -22.76 -16.09 28.01
C THR A 83 -21.96 -17.37 27.70
N ASN A 84 -21.59 -17.72 26.47
CA ASN A 84 -20.85 -18.97 26.24
C ASN A 84 -19.93 -19.06 25.01
N LEU A 85 -19.36 -17.98 24.51
CA LEU A 85 -18.18 -18.12 23.64
C LEU A 85 -16.93 -17.87 24.46
N SER A 86 -16.38 -18.94 25.03
CA SER A 86 -14.97 -18.93 25.42
C SER A 86 -14.17 -18.76 24.13
N LEU A 87 -13.70 -17.55 23.87
CA LEU A 87 -12.60 -17.36 22.93
C LEU A 87 -11.54 -18.36 23.36
N SER A 88 -11.22 -19.33 22.50
CA SER A 88 -10.24 -20.33 22.82
C SER A 88 -8.95 -19.61 23.22
N GLU A 89 -8.46 -19.84 24.45
CA GLU A 89 -7.09 -19.49 24.84
C GLU A 89 -6.10 -20.38 24.04
N GLY A 90 -6.42 -20.63 22.77
CA GLY A 90 -5.60 -21.37 21.83
C GLY A 90 -4.46 -20.50 21.37
N GLU A 91 -3.30 -21.10 21.27
CA GLU A 91 -2.15 -20.51 20.60
C GLU A 91 -2.55 -20.08 19.18
N LEU A 92 -2.28 -18.81 18.82
CA LEU A 92 -2.61 -18.31 17.49
C LEU A 92 -1.85 -19.12 16.44
N LEU A 93 -2.51 -19.43 15.34
CA LEU A 93 -1.90 -20.13 14.21
C LEU A 93 -0.79 -19.23 13.64
N GLN A 94 0.44 -19.59 13.95
CA GLN A 94 1.64 -18.91 13.47
C GLN A 94 2.57 -19.95 12.83
N ASN A 95 2.97 -19.69 11.60
CA ASN A 95 4.01 -20.42 10.93
C ASN A 95 5.24 -19.50 10.78
N SER A 96 6.36 -19.85 11.42
CA SER A 96 7.59 -19.04 11.39
C SER A 96 8.15 -18.73 9.99
N LYS A 97 7.60 -19.37 8.96
CA LYS A 97 7.98 -19.19 7.55
C LYS A 97 6.93 -18.41 6.74
N GLU A 98 5.84 -18.05 7.36
CA GLU A 98 4.80 -17.19 6.80
C GLU A 98 4.83 -15.84 7.51
N LEU A 99 4.71 -14.76 6.74
CA LEU A 99 4.59 -13.40 7.25
C LEU A 99 3.19 -12.89 6.89
N ASN A 100 2.39 -12.58 7.91
CA ASN A 100 1.05 -12.05 7.77
C ASN A 100 1.05 -10.54 7.94
N VAL A 101 0.76 -9.82 6.86
CA VAL A 101 0.67 -8.37 6.83
C VAL A 101 -0.78 -7.96 6.62
N MET A 102 -1.37 -7.23 7.58
CA MET A 102 -2.73 -6.73 7.46
C MET A 102 -2.75 -5.38 6.73
N LEU A 103 -3.51 -5.28 5.66
CA LEU A 103 -3.71 -4.06 4.89
C LEU A 103 -5.07 -3.48 5.23
N PHE A 104 -5.09 -2.22 5.70
CA PHE A 104 -6.30 -1.46 5.98
C PHE A 104 -6.46 -0.33 4.99
N GLY A 105 -7.61 -0.28 4.31
CA GLY A 105 -8.03 0.90 3.53
C GLY A 105 -8.87 1.80 4.41
N GLU A 106 -8.36 2.97 4.75
CA GLU A 106 -9.03 3.92 5.65
C GLU A 106 -9.84 4.96 4.87
N ASP A 107 -11.12 5.12 5.25
CA ASP A 107 -11.97 6.20 4.76
C ASP A 107 -12.08 7.29 5.84
N ASN A 108 -11.30 8.35 5.67
CA ASN A 108 -11.27 9.52 6.56
C ASN A 108 -12.25 10.63 6.17
N SER A 109 -13.17 10.38 5.22
CA SER A 109 -14.06 11.39 4.66
C SER A 109 -15.01 12.05 5.68
N ASN A 110 -15.24 11.42 6.81
CA ASN A 110 -16.19 11.88 7.84
C ASN A 110 -15.56 12.70 8.97
N GLY A 111 -14.24 12.87 9.01
CA GLY A 111 -13.54 13.62 10.08
C GLY A 111 -13.53 12.93 11.45
N ASP A 112 -13.86 11.65 11.52
CA ASP A 112 -13.80 10.85 12.74
C ASP A 112 -12.34 10.66 13.17
N LYS A 113 -12.10 10.51 14.47
CA LYS A 113 -10.75 10.32 15.05
C LYS A 113 -10.03 9.10 14.45
N HIS A 114 -10.79 8.06 14.17
CA HIS A 114 -10.41 6.90 13.38
C HIS A 114 -11.48 6.75 12.34
N GLY A 115 -11.18 6.94 11.06
CA GLY A 115 -12.12 6.68 9.98
C GLY A 115 -12.70 5.26 10.06
N ARG A 116 -13.41 4.82 9.07
CA ARG A 116 -13.81 3.42 8.94
C ARG A 116 -12.86 2.70 8.03
N SER A 117 -12.50 1.47 8.38
CA SER A 117 -11.81 0.61 7.42
C SER A 117 -12.83 -0.21 6.65
N ASP A 118 -13.04 0.16 5.41
CA ASP A 118 -13.91 -0.58 4.49
C ASP A 118 -13.16 -1.67 3.71
N THR A 119 -11.84 -1.70 3.81
CA THR A 119 -10.96 -2.70 3.21
C THR A 119 -10.05 -3.28 4.27
N MET A 120 -10.16 -4.59 4.47
CA MET A 120 -9.33 -5.36 5.40
C MET A 120 -8.85 -6.61 4.67
N ILE A 121 -7.59 -6.59 4.23
CA ILE A 121 -6.98 -7.68 3.46
C ILE A 121 -5.71 -8.14 4.17
N MET A 122 -5.62 -9.41 4.48
CA MET A 122 -4.39 -10.02 4.96
C MET A 122 -3.59 -10.54 3.76
N MET A 123 -2.38 -10.04 3.63
CA MET A 123 -1.37 -10.53 2.71
C MET A 123 -0.45 -11.49 3.44
N THR A 124 -0.48 -12.75 3.09
CA THR A 124 0.40 -13.78 3.64
C THR A 124 1.51 -14.11 2.66
N ILE A 125 2.74 -13.85 3.06
CA ILE A 125 3.96 -14.19 2.30
C ILE A 125 4.45 -15.55 2.79
N ASP A 126 4.23 -16.59 1.99
CA ASP A 126 4.65 -17.96 2.27
C ASP A 126 6.04 -18.22 1.67
N ASN A 127 7.06 -18.11 2.50
CA ASN A 127 8.44 -18.29 2.08
C ASN A 127 8.79 -19.75 1.72
N ASN A 128 8.05 -20.73 2.25
CA ASN A 128 8.26 -22.14 1.94
C ASN A 128 7.87 -22.49 0.51
N HIS A 129 6.64 -22.07 0.15
CA HIS A 129 6.05 -22.43 -1.14
C HIS A 129 6.23 -21.32 -2.18
N LYS A 130 6.90 -20.20 -1.82
CA LYS A 130 7.07 -19.02 -2.68
C LYS A 130 5.73 -18.51 -3.21
N LYS A 131 4.76 -18.39 -2.32
CA LYS A 131 3.39 -17.96 -2.63
C LYS A 131 3.02 -16.71 -1.88
N LEU A 132 2.25 -15.87 -2.54
CA LEU A 132 1.52 -14.76 -1.95
C LEU A 132 0.04 -15.17 -1.88
N LYS A 133 -0.59 -15.01 -0.71
CA LYS A 133 -2.01 -15.26 -0.51
C LYS A 133 -2.69 -13.97 -0.07
N LEU A 134 -3.82 -13.63 -0.65
CA LEU A 134 -4.65 -12.49 -0.26
C LEU A 134 -5.97 -13.00 0.32
N THR A 135 -6.25 -12.63 1.57
CA THR A 135 -7.47 -13.01 2.29
C THR A 135 -8.23 -11.75 2.69
N SER A 136 -9.42 -11.54 2.15
CA SER A 136 -10.27 -10.41 2.52
C SER A 136 -11.15 -10.79 3.72
N PHE A 137 -11.21 -9.90 4.71
CA PHE A 137 -12.17 -9.96 5.80
C PHE A 137 -13.34 -9.03 5.45
N GLN A 138 -14.55 -9.61 5.45
CA GLN A 138 -15.74 -8.84 5.13
C GLN A 138 -16.07 -7.87 6.28
N ARG A 139 -16.19 -6.59 5.96
CA ARG A 139 -16.37 -5.51 6.93
C ARG A 139 -17.63 -5.67 7.81
N ASP A 140 -18.68 -6.29 7.24
CA ASP A 140 -19.96 -6.48 7.92
C ASP A 140 -20.04 -7.82 8.69
N THR A 141 -18.93 -8.58 8.76
CA THR A 141 -18.88 -9.80 9.58
C THR A 141 -19.15 -9.47 11.04
N TYR A 142 -20.12 -10.17 11.64
CA TYR A 142 -20.50 -9.99 13.03
C TYR A 142 -19.53 -10.79 13.91
N VAL A 143 -18.75 -10.09 14.74
CA VAL A 143 -17.64 -10.65 15.53
C VAL A 143 -17.62 -10.06 16.94
N TYR A 144 -16.95 -10.73 17.85
CA TYR A 144 -16.68 -10.18 19.17
C TYR A 144 -15.49 -9.21 19.10
N ILE A 145 -15.73 -7.95 19.52
CA ILE A 145 -14.69 -6.91 19.61
C ILE A 145 -14.22 -6.83 21.06
N PRO A 146 -12.95 -7.11 21.37
CA PRO A 146 -12.42 -7.06 22.72
C PRO A 146 -12.70 -5.71 23.42
N GLY A 147 -13.36 -5.75 24.57
CA GLY A 147 -13.75 -4.57 25.34
C GLY A 147 -15.01 -3.83 24.88
N TYR A 148 -15.65 -4.24 23.76
CA TYR A 148 -16.83 -3.59 23.20
C TYR A 148 -18.02 -4.52 22.96
N GLY A 149 -17.81 -5.86 22.96
CA GLY A 149 -18.87 -6.82 22.70
C GLY A 149 -19.01 -7.15 21.21
N TYR A 150 -20.20 -7.67 20.82
CA TYR A 150 -20.45 -8.08 19.45
C TYR A 150 -20.89 -6.93 18.55
N ASP A 151 -20.20 -6.75 17.43
CA ASP A 151 -20.54 -5.77 16.39
C ASP A 151 -19.95 -6.19 15.05
N LYS A 152 -20.13 -5.36 14.02
CA LYS A 152 -19.47 -5.53 12.71
C LYS A 152 -17.96 -5.39 12.84
N LEU A 153 -17.21 -6.18 12.10
CA LEU A 153 -15.76 -6.15 12.14
C LEU A 153 -15.17 -4.75 11.89
N ASN A 154 -15.74 -3.98 10.95
CA ASN A 154 -15.24 -2.63 10.66
C ASN A 154 -15.51 -1.62 11.79
N ALA A 155 -16.41 -1.90 12.72
CA ALA A 155 -16.62 -1.09 13.92
C ALA A 155 -15.40 -1.13 14.84
N SER A 156 -14.64 -2.24 14.88
CA SER A 156 -13.41 -2.34 15.63
C SER A 156 -12.38 -1.29 15.24
N TYR A 157 -12.33 -0.96 13.94
CA TYR A 157 -11.44 0.09 13.44
C TYR A 157 -11.86 1.50 13.93
N ASN A 158 -13.16 1.78 13.90
CA ASN A 158 -13.68 3.05 14.40
C ASN A 158 -13.48 3.20 15.91
N TYR A 159 -13.60 2.11 16.68
CA TYR A 159 -13.42 2.13 18.14
C TYR A 159 -11.97 2.27 18.58
N GLY A 160 -11.02 1.60 17.91
CA GLY A 160 -9.64 1.56 18.36
C GLY A 160 -8.58 1.45 17.24
N GLY A 161 -8.94 1.81 16.01
CA GLY A 161 -8.04 1.83 14.87
C GLY A 161 -7.53 0.45 14.45
N ALA A 162 -6.43 0.43 13.72
CA ALA A 162 -5.82 -0.80 13.20
C ALA A 162 -5.48 -1.81 14.32
N LYS A 163 -5.03 -1.33 15.48
CA LYS A 163 -4.62 -2.19 16.60
C LYS A 163 -5.80 -3.01 17.15
N LEU A 164 -6.93 -2.37 17.43
CA LEU A 164 -8.12 -3.09 17.92
C LEU A 164 -8.70 -4.01 16.84
N SER A 165 -8.66 -3.61 15.58
CA SER A 165 -9.10 -4.47 14.47
C SER A 165 -8.24 -5.73 14.34
N ILE A 166 -6.93 -5.61 14.51
CA ILE A 166 -6.00 -6.76 14.54
C ILE A 166 -6.35 -7.68 15.71
N GLN A 167 -6.47 -7.14 16.92
CA GLN A 167 -6.86 -7.92 18.11
C GLN A 167 -8.20 -8.63 17.90
N THR A 168 -9.15 -7.96 17.25
CA THR A 168 -10.46 -8.54 16.91
C THR A 168 -10.32 -9.69 15.92
N ILE A 169 -9.49 -9.54 14.87
CA ILE A 169 -9.23 -10.58 13.87
C ILE A 169 -8.52 -11.76 14.53
N GLU A 170 -7.46 -11.53 15.30
CA GLU A 170 -6.72 -12.58 16.01
C GLU A 170 -7.62 -13.36 16.96
N ALA A 171 -8.46 -12.68 17.75
CA ALA A 171 -9.36 -13.30 18.72
C ALA A 171 -10.45 -14.15 18.07
N ASN A 172 -11.04 -13.72 16.94
CA ASN A 172 -12.15 -14.42 16.30
C ASN A 172 -11.72 -15.49 15.28
N PHE A 173 -10.57 -15.30 14.64
CA PHE A 173 -10.11 -16.21 13.58
C PHE A 173 -8.90 -17.06 13.97
N GLY A 174 -8.27 -16.78 15.10
CA GLY A 174 -7.13 -17.56 15.58
C GLY A 174 -5.87 -17.43 14.75
N ILE A 175 -5.72 -16.33 14.00
CA ILE A 175 -4.61 -16.09 13.06
C ILE A 175 -3.73 -14.98 13.61
N LYS A 176 -2.41 -15.20 13.71
CA LYS A 176 -1.45 -14.16 14.11
C LYS A 176 -1.22 -13.18 12.97
N VAL A 177 -1.27 -11.89 13.29
CA VAL A 177 -0.87 -10.79 12.39
C VAL A 177 0.49 -10.27 12.83
N ASP A 178 1.48 -10.29 11.92
CA ASP A 178 2.85 -9.88 12.25
C ASP A 178 3.07 -8.38 12.03
N ARG A 179 2.45 -7.82 10.98
CA ARG A 179 2.60 -6.42 10.58
C ARG A 179 1.32 -5.86 9.99
N TYR A 180 1.24 -4.56 9.86
CA TYR A 180 0.14 -3.92 9.17
C TYR A 180 0.56 -2.66 8.42
N ALA A 181 -0.24 -2.29 7.43
CA ALA A 181 -0.16 -1.01 6.74
C ALA A 181 -1.55 -0.39 6.66
N VAL A 182 -1.62 0.93 6.79
CA VAL A 182 -2.85 1.71 6.62
C VAL A 182 -2.65 2.62 5.41
N VAL A 183 -3.61 2.57 4.50
CA VAL A 183 -3.59 3.34 3.25
C VAL A 183 -4.91 4.10 3.14
N ASP A 184 -4.85 5.42 3.14
CA ASP A 184 -5.99 6.28 2.80
C ASP A 184 -6.12 6.46 1.28
N PHE A 185 -7.19 7.14 0.84
CA PHE A 185 -7.46 7.32 -0.59
C PHE A 185 -6.39 8.11 -1.31
N ASP A 186 -5.80 9.12 -0.67
CA ASP A 186 -4.76 9.95 -1.30
C ASP A 186 -3.43 9.19 -1.41
N SER A 187 -3.08 8.44 -0.38
CA SER A 187 -1.90 7.56 -0.40
C SER A 187 -2.06 6.45 -1.44
N PHE A 188 -3.25 5.84 -1.53
CA PHE A 188 -3.54 4.83 -2.54
C PHE A 188 -3.31 5.36 -3.97
N LYS A 189 -3.87 6.53 -4.29
CA LYS A 189 -3.69 7.15 -5.61
C LYS A 189 -2.21 7.42 -5.91
N LYS A 190 -1.49 7.99 -4.94
CA LYS A 190 -0.05 8.27 -5.08
C LYS A 190 0.79 7.01 -5.30
N ILE A 191 0.46 5.90 -4.62
CA ILE A 191 1.15 4.63 -4.80
C ILE A 191 0.97 4.16 -6.25
N ILE A 192 -0.26 4.11 -6.75
CA ILE A 192 -0.55 3.68 -8.12
C ILE A 192 0.15 4.59 -9.13
N ASP A 193 0.04 5.92 -8.99
CA ASP A 193 0.68 6.87 -9.90
C ASP A 193 2.22 6.76 -9.86
N THR A 194 2.79 6.48 -8.70
CA THR A 194 4.24 6.27 -8.52
C THR A 194 4.74 5.02 -9.24
N LEU A 195 3.91 3.97 -9.26
CA LEU A 195 4.20 2.73 -10.01
C LEU A 195 3.99 2.91 -11.52
N GLY A 196 3.48 4.05 -11.95
CA GLY A 196 3.23 4.35 -13.37
C GLY A 196 1.83 3.95 -13.83
N GLY A 197 0.88 3.76 -12.91
CA GLY A 197 -0.45 3.24 -13.19
C GLY A 197 -0.55 1.73 -13.05
N VAL A 198 -1.69 1.16 -13.41
CA VAL A 198 -1.93 -0.29 -13.38
C VAL A 198 -2.69 -0.74 -14.63
N ASP A 199 -2.20 -1.80 -15.26
CA ASP A 199 -2.86 -2.44 -16.40
C ASP A 199 -3.77 -3.55 -15.89
N ILE A 200 -5.09 -3.35 -15.94
CA ILE A 200 -6.06 -4.28 -15.37
C ILE A 200 -7.19 -4.59 -16.35
N GLU A 201 -7.64 -5.83 -16.37
CA GLU A 201 -8.76 -6.23 -17.19
C GLU A 201 -10.06 -5.72 -16.58
N VAL A 202 -10.82 -4.92 -17.33
CA VAL A 202 -12.07 -4.29 -16.93
C VAL A 202 -13.20 -4.59 -17.91
N THR A 203 -14.41 -4.67 -17.37
CA THR A 203 -15.65 -4.81 -18.13
C THR A 203 -16.20 -3.44 -18.56
N GLN A 204 -17.16 -3.43 -19.51
CA GLN A 204 -17.82 -2.18 -19.91
C GLN A 204 -18.53 -1.50 -18.72
N ASP A 205 -19.21 -2.27 -17.87
CA ASP A 205 -19.90 -1.71 -16.69
C ASP A 205 -18.91 -1.07 -15.69
N GLU A 206 -17.70 -1.62 -15.57
CA GLU A 206 -16.65 -1.05 -14.72
C GLU A 206 -16.10 0.25 -15.32
N ILE A 207 -15.90 0.31 -16.63
CA ILE A 207 -15.52 1.53 -17.35
C ILE A 207 -16.60 2.61 -17.17
N ASP A 208 -17.86 2.26 -17.40
CA ASP A 208 -18.99 3.18 -17.26
C ASP A 208 -19.09 3.74 -15.83
N TYR A 209 -18.86 2.88 -14.82
CA TYR A 209 -18.83 3.30 -13.42
C TYR A 209 -17.68 4.27 -13.14
N ILE A 210 -16.46 3.96 -13.58
CA ILE A 210 -15.29 4.83 -13.37
C ILE A 210 -15.54 6.19 -14.02
N ASN A 211 -15.94 6.20 -15.28
CA ASN A 211 -16.25 7.41 -16.04
C ASN A 211 -17.32 8.27 -15.35
N TYR A 212 -18.40 7.63 -14.89
CA TYR A 212 -19.46 8.31 -14.15
C TYR A 212 -18.95 8.94 -12.85
N GLN A 213 -18.16 8.20 -12.06
CA GLN A 213 -17.64 8.70 -10.78
C GLN A 213 -16.63 9.85 -10.98
N MET A 214 -15.77 9.74 -11.99
CA MET A 214 -14.85 10.80 -12.37
C MET A 214 -15.59 12.10 -12.69
N TYR A 215 -16.63 12.02 -13.55
CA TYR A 215 -17.45 13.17 -13.93
C TYR A 215 -18.23 13.74 -12.74
N LYS A 216 -18.93 12.89 -11.99
CA LYS A 216 -19.77 13.28 -10.85
C LYS A 216 -19.00 14.02 -9.77
N ASN A 217 -17.75 13.65 -9.55
CA ASN A 217 -16.87 14.23 -8.52
C ASN A 217 -15.97 15.35 -9.06
N ASN A 218 -16.27 15.91 -10.24
CA ASN A 218 -15.50 16.97 -10.88
C ASN A 218 -13.99 16.62 -11.08
N GLN A 219 -13.69 15.35 -11.31
CA GLN A 219 -12.35 14.82 -11.56
C GLN A 219 -12.08 14.63 -13.05
N ALA A 220 -13.08 14.89 -13.88
CA ALA A 220 -13.01 14.90 -15.34
C ALA A 220 -14.00 15.92 -15.91
N ASP A 221 -13.61 16.59 -17.00
CA ASP A 221 -14.43 17.60 -17.69
C ASP A 221 -15.55 16.97 -18.53
N THR A 222 -15.42 15.69 -18.87
CA THR A 222 -16.37 14.95 -19.70
C THR A 222 -16.82 13.66 -19.00
N ARG A 223 -17.98 13.12 -19.44
CA ARG A 223 -18.49 11.82 -18.94
C ARG A 223 -17.68 10.62 -19.44
N THR A 224 -16.74 10.82 -20.34
CA THR A 224 -15.95 9.75 -20.92
C THR A 224 -14.48 10.06 -20.70
N THR A 225 -13.91 9.52 -19.64
CA THR A 225 -12.49 9.65 -19.31
C THR A 225 -11.73 8.48 -19.92
N ILE A 226 -12.21 7.25 -19.68
CA ILE A 226 -11.69 6.04 -20.30
C ILE A 226 -12.48 5.82 -21.58
N THR A 227 -11.78 5.83 -22.73
CA THR A 227 -12.33 5.64 -24.08
C THR A 227 -12.01 4.26 -24.64
N ASP A 228 -11.20 3.48 -23.93
CA ASP A 228 -10.80 2.15 -24.36
C ASP A 228 -11.99 1.18 -24.36
N ALA A 229 -11.93 0.19 -25.25
CA ALA A 229 -12.86 -0.93 -25.22
C ALA A 229 -12.60 -1.81 -23.97
N PRO A 230 -13.60 -2.57 -23.50
CA PRO A 230 -13.41 -3.55 -22.42
C PRO A 230 -12.24 -4.49 -22.71
N GLY A 231 -11.51 -4.83 -21.69
CA GLY A 231 -10.28 -5.62 -21.76
C GLY A 231 -9.23 -5.07 -20.81
N THR A 232 -7.96 -5.24 -21.15
CA THR A 232 -6.86 -4.68 -20.37
C THR A 232 -6.77 -3.18 -20.63
N VAL A 233 -7.01 -2.38 -19.60
CA VAL A 233 -6.99 -0.91 -19.64
C VAL A 233 -5.98 -0.40 -18.62
N HIS A 234 -5.25 0.64 -19.01
CA HIS A 234 -4.32 1.33 -18.13
C HIS A 234 -5.07 2.34 -17.27
N LEU A 235 -5.04 2.16 -15.95
CA LEU A 235 -5.69 3.04 -14.99
C LEU A 235 -4.65 3.85 -14.20
N ASN A 236 -4.87 5.16 -14.07
CA ASN A 236 -4.14 6.00 -13.12
C ASN A 236 -4.67 5.80 -11.68
N GLY A 237 -4.04 6.46 -10.68
CA GLY A 237 -4.41 6.28 -9.28
C GLY A 237 -5.85 6.65 -8.96
N GLN A 238 -6.41 7.68 -9.61
CA GLN A 238 -7.78 8.10 -9.37
C GLN A 238 -8.80 7.11 -9.99
N GLU A 239 -8.54 6.64 -11.18
CA GLU A 239 -9.36 5.63 -11.88
C GLU A 239 -9.30 4.27 -11.16
N ALA A 240 -8.10 3.85 -10.73
CA ALA A 240 -7.91 2.65 -9.94
C ALA A 240 -8.64 2.71 -8.58
N LEU A 241 -8.70 3.89 -7.95
CA LEU A 241 -9.48 4.09 -6.73
C LEU A 241 -10.98 3.85 -6.99
N TRP A 242 -11.55 4.39 -8.08
CA TRP A 242 -12.94 4.15 -8.43
C TRP A 242 -13.19 2.69 -8.79
N TYR A 243 -12.28 2.04 -9.50
CA TYR A 243 -12.34 0.60 -9.74
C TYR A 243 -12.42 -0.20 -8.44
N ALA A 244 -11.52 0.07 -7.48
CA ALA A 244 -11.46 -0.62 -6.19
C ALA A 244 -12.69 -0.36 -5.29
N ARG A 245 -13.38 0.78 -5.47
CA ARG A 245 -14.59 1.16 -4.74
C ARG A 245 -15.88 0.71 -5.40
N ASN A 246 -15.80 0.16 -6.61
CA ASN A 246 -16.97 -0.27 -7.38
C ASN A 246 -17.69 -1.43 -6.67
N ARG A 247 -19.00 -1.28 -6.49
CA ARG A 247 -19.91 -2.30 -5.95
C ARG A 247 -20.95 -2.76 -6.97
N GLY A 248 -20.72 -2.49 -8.26
CA GLY A 248 -21.66 -2.75 -9.33
C GLY A 248 -22.46 -1.50 -9.74
N LEU A 249 -23.06 -1.58 -10.90
CA LEU A 249 -23.92 -0.54 -11.46
C LEU A 249 -25.36 -0.99 -11.44
N LYS A 250 -26.24 -0.15 -10.86
CA LYS A 250 -27.67 -0.22 -11.08
C LYS A 250 -28.06 0.91 -12.02
N LYS A 251 -28.53 0.58 -13.21
CA LYS A 251 -29.17 1.55 -14.10
C LYS A 251 -30.58 1.79 -13.60
N GLY A 252 -30.95 3.06 -13.38
CA GLY A 252 -32.31 3.45 -13.10
C GLY A 252 -33.25 3.08 -14.28
N GLU A 253 -34.56 3.06 -14.02
CA GLU A 253 -35.58 2.78 -15.06
C GLU A 253 -35.54 3.77 -16.22
N ASP A 254 -35.00 4.98 -15.97
CA ASP A 254 -34.76 6.02 -16.98
C ASP A 254 -33.41 5.86 -17.74
N GLY A 255 -32.61 4.83 -17.39
CA GLY A 255 -31.31 4.55 -17.97
C GLY A 255 -30.18 5.52 -17.57
N ASN A 256 -30.46 6.51 -16.75
CA ASN A 256 -29.54 7.60 -16.40
C ASN A 256 -28.97 7.51 -14.98
N GLU A 257 -29.63 6.85 -14.06
CA GLU A 257 -29.13 6.71 -12.68
C GLU A 257 -28.25 5.49 -12.56
N ILE A 258 -27.00 5.76 -12.21
CA ILE A 258 -26.00 4.75 -11.86
C ILE A 258 -25.98 4.64 -10.35
N GLY A 259 -26.71 3.67 -9.81
CA GLY A 259 -26.68 3.32 -8.39
C GLY A 259 -25.72 2.17 -8.11
N LEU A 260 -25.41 1.94 -6.85
CA LEU A 260 -24.63 0.78 -6.41
C LEU A 260 -25.59 -0.38 -6.13
N ASP A 261 -25.47 -1.48 -6.86
CA ASP A 261 -26.29 -2.69 -6.67
C ASP A 261 -25.44 -3.95 -6.40
N GLY A 262 -24.11 -3.81 -6.41
CA GLY A 262 -23.21 -4.90 -6.10
C GLY A 262 -23.05 -5.10 -4.60
N ASP A 263 -22.81 -6.34 -4.22
CA ASP A 263 -22.48 -6.70 -2.87
C ASP A 263 -21.01 -6.38 -2.50
N ASP A 264 -20.69 -6.60 -1.25
CA ASP A 264 -19.33 -6.37 -0.75
C ASP A 264 -18.32 -7.39 -1.27
N TRP A 265 -18.79 -8.55 -1.76
CA TRP A 265 -17.96 -9.60 -2.35
C TRP A 265 -17.31 -9.15 -3.65
N ASP A 266 -18.08 -8.52 -4.51
CA ASP A 266 -17.59 -7.97 -5.79
C ASP A 266 -16.52 -6.91 -5.57
N ARG A 267 -16.77 -6.01 -4.62
CA ARG A 267 -15.78 -4.98 -4.24
C ARG A 267 -14.50 -5.59 -3.72
N THR A 268 -14.56 -6.53 -2.78
CA THR A 268 -13.36 -7.16 -2.21
C THR A 268 -12.63 -8.01 -3.25
N SER A 269 -13.33 -8.59 -4.22
CA SER A 269 -12.72 -9.29 -5.34
C SER A 269 -11.91 -8.34 -6.23
N ARG A 270 -12.47 -7.16 -6.58
CA ARG A 270 -11.75 -6.13 -7.35
C ARG A 270 -10.52 -5.62 -6.62
N GLN A 271 -10.61 -5.43 -5.31
CA GLN A 271 -9.48 -5.01 -4.49
C GLN A 271 -8.34 -6.04 -4.51
N ARG A 272 -8.66 -7.34 -4.39
CA ARG A 272 -7.64 -8.40 -4.51
C ARG A 272 -7.06 -8.46 -5.92
N LYS A 273 -7.89 -8.42 -6.96
CA LYS A 273 -7.44 -8.42 -8.36
C LYS A 273 -6.47 -7.27 -8.64
N LEU A 274 -6.74 -6.08 -8.11
CA LEU A 274 -5.86 -4.94 -8.24
C LEU A 274 -4.52 -5.17 -7.55
N LEU A 275 -4.52 -5.71 -6.32
CA LEU A 275 -3.28 -6.06 -5.60
C LEU A 275 -2.47 -7.19 -6.26
N GLU A 276 -3.13 -8.11 -6.96
CA GLU A 276 -2.47 -9.19 -7.72
C GLU A 276 -1.82 -8.68 -9.00
N THR A 277 -2.29 -7.55 -9.51
CA THR A 277 -1.80 -6.96 -10.76
C THR A 277 -0.60 -6.04 -10.54
N LEU A 278 -0.47 -5.46 -9.36
CA LEU A 278 0.66 -4.61 -8.95
C LEU A 278 1.93 -5.42 -8.66
#